data_833739dde06207db43608ae934afadf9
#
_entry.id   833739dde06207db43608ae934afadf9
#
_cell.length_a   1.000
_cell.length_b   1.000
_cell.length_c   1.000
_cell.angle_alpha   90.00
_cell.angle_beta   90.00
_cell.angle_gamma   90.00
#
_symmetry.space_group_name_H-M   'P 1'
#
loop_
_entity.id
_entity.type
_entity.pdbx_description
1 polymer ?
#
loop_
_entity_poly.entity_id
_entity_poly.type
_entity_poly.pdbx_seq_one_letter_code
_entity_poly.pdbx_strand_id
1 'polypeptide(L)'
;NSIYIKTVPPLMRAICSGKAAAGAMSAPTTLKAKDAGLNMLVDIAKLNVPGLPLAYGFTEKFIRENRNTVSAFLKGVAEGVARAKSDPAAAKRAIGKFTKTEDGKVLDDTYDFYAPYFVTNLALRAEQLQTWFSYLDEKEYPQAAKAKPGDFYDNSFVAALEQAGFFRTLGAPR
;
A
#
# COMPACT_ATOMS: atom_id res chain seq x y z
N ASN A 1 -18.22 0.88 -22.27
CA ASN A 1 -17.46 -0.36 -22.46
C ASN A 1 -16.22 -0.31 -21.60
N SER A 2 -15.99 -1.32 -20.77
CA SER A 2 -14.77 -1.48 -19.98
C SER A 2 -13.81 -2.43 -20.67
N ILE A 3 -12.52 -2.09 -20.66
CA ILE A 3 -11.45 -2.95 -21.19
C ILE A 3 -10.60 -3.39 -20.00
N TYR A 4 -10.46 -4.71 -19.82
CA TYR A 4 -9.61 -5.24 -18.76
C TYR A 4 -8.16 -5.31 -19.22
N ILE A 5 -7.28 -4.55 -18.57
CA ILE A 5 -5.83 -4.54 -18.84
C ILE A 5 -5.11 -4.88 -17.52
N LYS A 6 -4.41 -6.02 -17.49
CA LYS A 6 -3.84 -6.62 -16.28
C LYS A 6 -2.79 -5.77 -15.56
N THR A 7 -2.10 -4.86 -16.24
CA THR A 7 -0.99 -4.10 -15.66
C THR A 7 -0.96 -2.65 -16.12
N VAL A 8 -0.37 -1.77 -15.31
CA VAL A 8 -0.39 -0.32 -15.51
C VAL A 8 0.37 0.15 -16.76
N PRO A 9 1.57 -0.38 -17.11
CA PRO A 9 2.26 0.08 -18.30
C PRO A 9 1.50 -0.20 -19.64
N PRO A 10 0.87 -1.35 -19.86
CA PRO A 10 -0.03 -1.56 -20.98
C PRO A 10 -1.25 -0.64 -21.00
N LEU A 11 -1.81 -0.33 -19.82
CA LEU A 11 -2.93 0.61 -19.70
C LEU A 11 -2.53 2.01 -20.19
N MET A 12 -1.39 2.51 -19.75
CA MET A 12 -0.85 3.80 -20.22
C MET A 12 -0.72 3.81 -21.75
N ARG A 13 -0.13 2.76 -22.36
CA ARG A 13 -0.02 2.66 -23.82
C ARG A 13 -1.39 2.65 -24.52
N ALA A 14 -2.39 1.99 -23.91
CA ALA A 14 -3.74 1.97 -24.48
C ALA A 14 -4.38 3.36 -24.48
N ILE A 15 -4.16 4.16 -23.44
CA ILE A 15 -4.65 5.54 -23.38
C ILE A 15 -3.90 6.41 -24.39
N CYS A 16 -2.57 6.36 -24.43
CA CYS A 16 -1.77 7.14 -25.38
C CYS A 16 -2.10 6.82 -26.85
N SER A 17 -2.53 5.58 -27.13
CA SER A 17 -2.93 5.17 -28.50
C SER A 17 -4.42 5.39 -28.80
N GLY A 18 -5.19 5.98 -27.89
CA GLY A 18 -6.64 6.20 -28.07
C GLY A 18 -7.50 4.95 -27.95
N LYS A 19 -6.94 3.79 -27.56
CA LYS A 19 -7.69 2.55 -27.36
C LYS A 19 -8.49 2.55 -26.05
N ALA A 20 -8.10 3.36 -25.08
CA ALA A 20 -8.83 3.60 -23.84
C ALA A 20 -8.90 5.10 -23.58
N ALA A 21 -10.05 5.59 -23.13
CA ALA A 21 -10.26 7.01 -22.82
C ALA A 21 -9.65 7.42 -21.48
N ALA A 22 -9.63 6.52 -20.50
CA ALA A 22 -9.11 6.76 -19.15
C ALA A 22 -8.72 5.43 -18.47
N GLY A 23 -8.02 5.53 -17.34
CA GLY A 23 -7.66 4.36 -16.53
C GLY A 23 -6.99 4.74 -15.22
N ALA A 24 -7.03 3.82 -14.24
CA ALA A 24 -6.40 4.00 -12.95
C ALA A 24 -4.91 3.66 -13.01
N MET A 25 -4.07 4.54 -12.50
CA MET A 25 -2.62 4.37 -12.48
C MET A 25 -2.05 4.71 -11.11
N SER A 26 -0.86 4.19 -10.82
CA SER A 26 -0.07 4.53 -9.65
C SER A 26 1.35 4.94 -10.05
N ALA A 27 2.08 5.60 -9.15
CA ALA A 27 3.49 5.89 -9.38
C ALA A 27 4.31 4.59 -9.53
N PRO A 28 5.36 4.57 -10.39
CA PRO A 28 5.89 5.68 -11.16
C PRO A 28 5.19 5.93 -12.51
N THR A 29 4.16 5.15 -12.88
CA THR A 29 3.53 5.25 -14.22
C THR A 29 2.73 6.53 -14.38
N THR A 30 2.13 7.06 -13.30
CA THR A 30 1.43 8.36 -13.32
C THR A 30 2.32 9.50 -13.79
N LEU A 31 3.60 9.46 -13.44
CA LEU A 31 4.57 10.47 -13.84
C LEU A 31 4.88 10.38 -15.32
N LYS A 32 5.14 9.16 -15.81
CA LYS A 32 5.34 8.92 -17.25
C LYS A 32 4.11 9.31 -18.05
N ALA A 33 2.91 9.10 -17.50
CA ALA A 33 1.67 9.51 -18.13
C ALA A 33 1.56 11.04 -18.23
N LYS A 34 1.94 11.76 -17.18
CA LYS A 34 2.01 13.22 -17.18
C LYS A 34 3.03 13.75 -18.20
N ASP A 35 4.22 13.17 -18.23
CA ASP A 35 5.27 13.54 -19.22
C ASP A 35 4.81 13.25 -20.66
N ALA A 36 3.94 12.25 -20.85
CA ALA A 36 3.30 11.93 -22.14
C ALA A 36 2.08 12.82 -22.45
N GLY A 37 1.81 13.86 -21.66
CA GLY A 37 0.71 14.81 -21.88
C GLY A 37 -0.67 14.34 -21.42
N LEU A 38 -0.75 13.24 -20.65
CA LEU A 38 -2.02 12.79 -20.08
C LEU A 38 -2.39 13.62 -18.85
N ASN A 39 -3.69 13.88 -18.68
CA ASN A 39 -4.21 14.64 -17.56
C ASN A 39 -4.69 13.72 -16.44
N MET A 40 -4.36 14.07 -15.20
CA MET A 40 -4.95 13.43 -14.02
C MET A 40 -6.36 14.01 -13.81
N LEU A 41 -7.38 13.18 -13.94
CA LEU A 41 -8.78 13.58 -13.75
C LEU A 41 -9.17 13.58 -12.27
N VAL A 42 -8.69 12.59 -11.52
CA VAL A 42 -8.99 12.42 -10.09
C VAL A 42 -7.77 11.87 -9.38
N ASP A 43 -7.42 12.49 -8.26
CA ASP A 43 -6.48 11.93 -7.29
C ASP A 43 -7.27 11.14 -6.23
N ILE A 44 -7.31 9.82 -6.40
CA ILE A 44 -8.09 8.91 -5.53
C ILE A 44 -7.62 9.00 -4.07
N ALA A 45 -6.33 9.26 -3.83
CA ALA A 45 -5.81 9.39 -2.47
C ALA A 45 -6.43 10.57 -1.71
N LYS A 46 -6.82 11.64 -2.41
CA LYS A 46 -7.48 12.81 -1.81
C LYS A 46 -8.96 12.61 -1.51
N LEU A 47 -9.56 11.54 -2.00
CA LEU A 47 -10.97 11.24 -1.71
C LEU A 47 -11.18 10.72 -0.29
N ASN A 48 -10.12 10.37 0.43
CA ASN A 48 -10.15 9.84 1.80
C ASN A 48 -11.10 8.64 1.98
N VAL A 49 -11.26 7.83 0.92
CA VAL A 49 -12.02 6.59 1.00
C VAL A 49 -11.26 5.61 1.88
N PRO A 50 -11.85 5.12 2.97
CA PRO A 50 -11.20 4.10 3.78
C PRO A 50 -10.89 2.89 2.91
N GLY A 51 -9.65 2.43 2.92
CA GLY A 51 -9.23 1.30 2.13
C GLY A 51 -8.01 0.62 2.74
N LEU A 52 -7.77 -0.62 2.31
CA LEU A 52 -6.60 -1.40 2.70
C LEU A 52 -5.85 -1.79 1.42
N PRO A 53 -4.98 -0.90 0.91
CA PRO A 53 -4.27 -1.15 -0.35
C PRO A 53 -3.21 -2.26 -0.22
N LEU A 54 -2.72 -2.48 0.99
CA LEU A 54 -1.71 -3.50 1.29
C LEU A 54 -1.90 -4.03 2.72
N ALA A 55 -1.79 -5.34 2.87
CA ALA A 55 -1.71 -6.01 4.16
C ALA A 55 -0.70 -7.17 4.09
N TYR A 56 -0.15 -7.54 5.25
CA TYR A 56 0.66 -8.74 5.38
C TYR A 56 -0.21 -9.88 5.87
N GLY A 57 -0.34 -10.94 5.06
CA GLY A 57 -1.13 -12.11 5.38
C GLY A 57 -0.27 -13.30 5.84
N PHE A 58 -0.72 -13.96 6.88
CA PHE A 58 -0.16 -15.22 7.37
C PHE A 58 -1.29 -16.22 7.60
N THR A 59 -1.01 -17.51 7.48
CA THR A 59 -2.00 -18.52 7.89
C THR A 59 -2.13 -18.55 9.42
N GLU A 60 -3.32 -18.85 9.92
CA GLU A 60 -3.54 -19.00 11.37
C GLU A 60 -2.59 -20.01 12.02
N LYS A 61 -2.32 -21.11 11.31
CA LYS A 61 -1.35 -22.12 11.77
C LYS A 61 0.04 -21.48 11.95
N PHE A 62 0.51 -20.72 10.95
CA PHE A 62 1.82 -20.07 11.02
C PHE A 62 1.87 -19.07 12.20
N ILE A 63 0.83 -18.26 12.37
CA ILE A 63 0.74 -17.31 13.48
C ILE A 63 0.84 -18.01 14.83
N ARG A 64 0.09 -19.11 15.03
CA ARG A 64 0.12 -19.86 16.30
C ARG A 64 1.50 -20.44 16.60
N GLU A 65 2.14 -21.05 15.60
CA GLU A 65 3.41 -21.76 15.76
C GLU A 65 4.63 -20.84 15.77
N ASN A 66 4.51 -19.60 15.23
CA ASN A 66 5.65 -18.71 14.96
C ASN A 66 5.43 -17.27 15.45
N ARG A 67 4.78 -17.08 16.60
CA ARG A 67 4.43 -15.72 17.11
C ARG A 67 5.63 -14.78 17.17
N ASN A 68 6.79 -15.27 17.62
CA ASN A 68 8.00 -14.44 17.69
C ASN A 68 8.48 -14.00 16.31
N THR A 69 8.40 -14.85 15.30
CA THR A 69 8.76 -14.53 13.91
C THR A 69 7.82 -13.47 13.34
N VAL A 70 6.51 -13.61 13.56
CA VAL A 70 5.52 -12.60 13.13
C VAL A 70 5.79 -11.25 13.79
N SER A 71 6.05 -11.25 15.11
CA SER A 71 6.38 -10.03 15.85
C SER A 71 7.66 -9.37 15.32
N ALA A 72 8.72 -10.16 15.10
CA ALA A 72 9.99 -9.65 14.55
C ALA A 72 9.81 -9.08 13.13
N PHE A 73 9.01 -9.75 12.29
CA PHE A 73 8.67 -9.26 10.96
C PHE A 73 7.96 -7.89 11.02
N LEU A 74 6.94 -7.76 11.87
CA LEU A 74 6.21 -6.49 12.01
C LEU A 74 7.10 -5.36 12.55
N LYS A 75 8.02 -5.66 13.48
CA LYS A 75 9.05 -4.70 13.93
C LYS A 75 9.90 -4.23 12.76
N GLY A 76 10.43 -5.15 11.96
CA GLY A 76 11.26 -4.82 10.80
C GLY A 76 10.52 -3.98 9.77
N VAL A 77 9.22 -4.27 9.53
CA VAL A 77 8.38 -3.43 8.65
C VAL A 77 8.23 -2.03 9.20
N ALA A 78 7.87 -1.88 10.48
CA ALA A 78 7.70 -0.57 11.10
C ALA A 78 9.00 0.24 11.13
N GLU A 79 10.15 -0.40 11.43
CA GLU A 79 11.48 0.22 11.35
C GLU A 79 11.82 0.67 9.92
N GLY A 80 11.51 -0.17 8.92
CA GLY A 80 11.70 0.15 7.52
C GLY A 80 10.89 1.38 7.08
N VAL A 81 9.62 1.44 7.48
CA VAL A 81 8.77 2.62 7.20
C VAL A 81 9.28 3.86 7.94
N ALA A 82 9.65 3.75 9.22
CA ALA A 82 10.22 4.86 9.97
C ALA A 82 11.52 5.37 9.32
N ARG A 83 12.39 4.46 8.88
CA ARG A 83 13.62 4.80 8.16
C ARG A 83 13.31 5.50 6.84
N ALA A 84 12.33 5.01 6.08
CA ALA A 84 11.94 5.63 4.81
C ALA A 84 11.43 7.06 5.01
N LYS A 85 10.75 7.35 6.13
CA LYS A 85 10.31 8.72 6.48
C LYS A 85 11.46 9.61 6.89
N SER A 86 12.40 9.11 7.69
CA SER A 86 13.48 9.92 8.27
C SER A 86 14.70 10.08 7.36
N ASP A 87 14.86 9.20 6.37
CA ASP A 87 15.99 9.20 5.43
C ASP A 87 15.49 9.00 3.98
N PRO A 88 15.06 10.10 3.33
CA PRO A 88 14.61 10.05 1.93
C PRO A 88 15.65 9.45 0.98
N ALA A 89 16.92 9.69 1.23
CA ALA A 89 17.98 9.16 0.37
C ALA A 89 18.07 7.61 0.46
N ALA A 90 17.96 7.06 1.67
CA ALA A 90 17.89 5.60 1.84
C ALA A 90 16.62 5.01 1.21
N ALA A 91 15.48 5.67 1.36
CA ALA A 91 14.24 5.25 0.73
C ALA A 91 14.34 5.23 -0.80
N LYS A 92 14.87 6.29 -1.41
CA LYS A 92 15.08 6.37 -2.87
C LYS A 92 16.03 5.29 -3.37
N ARG A 93 17.13 5.01 -2.66
CA ARG A 93 18.02 3.87 -3.00
C ARG A 93 17.29 2.54 -2.94
N ALA A 94 16.45 2.31 -1.92
CA ALA A 94 15.66 1.08 -1.80
C ALA A 94 14.63 0.96 -2.94
N ILE A 95 13.94 2.05 -3.28
CA ILE A 95 13.01 2.10 -4.42
C ILE A 95 13.76 1.76 -5.71
N GLY A 96 14.91 2.40 -5.97
CA GLY A 96 15.71 2.17 -7.16
C GLY A 96 16.16 0.71 -7.30
N LYS A 97 16.63 0.11 -6.20
CA LYS A 97 17.02 -1.31 -6.17
C LYS A 97 15.83 -2.23 -6.48
N PHE A 98 14.65 -1.96 -5.93
CA PHE A 98 13.45 -2.77 -6.13
C PHE A 98 12.87 -2.61 -7.53
N THR A 99 12.78 -1.37 -8.02
CA THR A 99 12.20 -1.04 -9.33
C THR A 99 13.19 -1.16 -10.49
N LYS A 100 14.47 -1.40 -10.17
CA LYS A 100 15.58 -1.47 -11.15
C LYS A 100 15.69 -0.20 -12.00
N THR A 101 15.56 0.97 -11.37
CA THR A 101 15.74 2.27 -12.00
C THR A 101 16.80 3.09 -11.27
N GLU A 102 17.61 3.81 -12.05
CA GLU A 102 18.60 4.78 -11.55
C GLU A 102 18.20 6.24 -11.91
N ASP A 103 17.06 6.40 -12.56
CA ASP A 103 16.52 7.72 -12.93
C ASP A 103 16.15 8.50 -11.67
N GLY A 104 16.95 9.52 -11.34
CA GLY A 104 16.78 10.33 -10.14
C GLY A 104 15.42 11.03 -10.09
N LYS A 105 14.91 11.53 -11.23
CA LYS A 105 13.59 12.17 -11.28
C LYS A 105 12.48 11.16 -10.96
N VAL A 106 12.55 9.95 -11.53
CA VAL A 106 11.57 8.90 -11.23
C VAL A 106 11.62 8.49 -9.76
N LEU A 107 12.81 8.43 -9.16
CA LEU A 107 12.98 8.10 -7.74
C LEU A 107 12.41 9.20 -6.83
N ASP A 108 12.71 10.46 -7.14
CA ASP A 108 12.23 11.62 -6.39
C ASP A 108 10.71 11.69 -6.44
N ASP A 109 10.15 11.69 -7.62
CA ASP A 109 8.72 11.76 -7.85
C ASP A 109 7.98 10.56 -7.20
N THR A 110 8.55 9.34 -7.27
CA THR A 110 7.96 8.16 -6.62
C THR A 110 7.98 8.29 -5.11
N TYR A 111 9.09 8.73 -4.53
CA TYR A 111 9.19 8.96 -3.10
C TYR A 111 8.17 10.01 -2.64
N ASP A 112 8.15 11.17 -3.29
CA ASP A 112 7.27 12.28 -2.93
C ASP A 112 5.79 11.91 -3.05
N PHE A 113 5.45 11.04 -3.99
CA PHE A 113 4.09 10.51 -4.13
C PHE A 113 3.67 9.64 -2.94
N TYR A 114 4.55 8.76 -2.45
CA TYR A 114 4.21 7.80 -1.40
C TYR A 114 4.54 8.25 0.03
N ALA A 115 5.51 9.14 0.21
CA ALA A 115 5.98 9.56 1.54
C ALA A 115 4.89 10.09 2.47
N PRO A 116 3.87 10.86 2.00
CA PRO A 116 2.77 11.30 2.84
C PRO A 116 1.93 10.16 3.44
N TYR A 117 1.96 8.98 2.82
CA TYR A 117 1.18 7.82 3.22
C TYR A 117 1.99 6.80 4.06
N PHE A 118 3.25 7.08 4.38
CA PHE A 118 4.05 6.22 5.24
C PHE A 118 3.52 6.25 6.68
N VAL A 119 2.95 5.14 7.12
CA VAL A 119 2.38 4.96 8.45
C VAL A 119 3.19 3.92 9.21
N THR A 120 3.75 4.30 10.35
CA THR A 120 4.53 3.39 11.21
C THR A 120 3.64 2.53 12.11
N ASN A 121 2.46 3.04 12.48
CA ASN A 121 1.46 2.24 13.18
C ASN A 121 0.77 1.31 12.17
N LEU A 122 1.01 0.01 12.32
CA LEU A 122 0.55 -1.05 11.42
C LEU A 122 -0.84 -1.59 11.76
N ALA A 123 -1.57 -0.95 12.69
CA ALA A 123 -2.89 -1.38 13.10
C ALA A 123 -3.91 -1.25 11.96
N LEU A 124 -4.69 -2.29 11.77
CA LEU A 124 -5.82 -2.30 10.83
C LEU A 124 -7.10 -1.80 11.51
N ARG A 125 -7.97 -1.17 10.75
CA ARG A 125 -9.28 -0.70 11.19
C ARG A 125 -10.38 -1.40 10.44
N ALA A 126 -11.48 -1.67 11.12
CA ALA A 126 -12.63 -2.37 10.56
C ALA A 126 -13.18 -1.70 9.29
N GLU A 127 -13.20 -0.35 9.27
CA GLU A 127 -13.71 0.43 8.13
C GLU A 127 -12.94 0.16 6.83
N GLN A 128 -11.63 -0.11 6.95
CA GLN A 128 -10.79 -0.41 5.79
C GLN A 128 -11.20 -1.71 5.10
N LEU A 129 -11.56 -2.73 5.87
CA LEU A 129 -12.05 -4.01 5.35
C LEU A 129 -13.52 -3.94 4.93
N GLN A 130 -14.35 -3.19 5.65
CA GLN A 130 -15.76 -3.00 5.30
C GLN A 130 -15.92 -2.40 3.90
N THR A 131 -15.08 -1.44 3.56
CA THR A 131 -15.03 -0.86 2.20
C THR A 131 -14.76 -1.93 1.15
N TRP A 132 -13.80 -2.84 1.40
CA TRP A 132 -13.52 -3.93 0.47
C TRP A 132 -14.70 -4.91 0.35
N PHE A 133 -15.33 -5.27 1.45
CA PHE A 133 -16.48 -6.18 1.43
C PHE A 133 -17.65 -5.60 0.64
N SER A 134 -17.86 -4.27 0.65
CA SER A 134 -18.90 -3.62 -0.11
C SER A 134 -18.72 -3.68 -1.64
N TYR A 135 -17.51 -4.00 -2.10
CA TYR A 135 -17.21 -4.17 -3.53
C TYR A 135 -17.27 -5.62 -4.01
N LEU A 136 -17.42 -6.60 -3.10
CA LEU A 136 -17.51 -8.00 -3.48
C LEU A 136 -18.90 -8.30 -4.06
N ASP A 137 -18.92 -8.99 -5.19
CA ASP A 137 -20.18 -9.44 -5.81
C ASP A 137 -20.82 -10.53 -4.94
N GLU A 138 -22.05 -10.30 -4.48
CA GLU A 138 -22.79 -11.24 -3.64
C GLU A 138 -23.05 -12.60 -4.30
N LYS A 139 -23.12 -12.65 -5.63
CA LYS A 139 -23.28 -13.91 -6.37
C LYS A 139 -22.02 -14.73 -6.36
N GLU A 140 -20.87 -14.08 -6.45
CA GLU A 140 -19.56 -14.72 -6.44
C GLU A 140 -19.06 -15.00 -5.01
N TYR A 141 -19.39 -14.11 -4.08
CA TYR A 141 -18.96 -14.15 -2.67
C TYR A 141 -20.15 -13.99 -1.70
N PRO A 142 -21.10 -14.94 -1.65
CA PRO A 142 -22.32 -14.79 -0.85
C PRO A 142 -22.08 -14.67 0.67
N GLN A 143 -20.90 -15.08 1.15
CA GLN A 143 -20.52 -14.94 2.56
C GLN A 143 -20.02 -13.52 2.90
N ALA A 144 -19.65 -12.70 1.92
CA ALA A 144 -19.10 -11.36 2.16
C ALA A 144 -20.08 -10.45 2.90
N ALA A 145 -21.38 -10.53 2.58
CA ALA A 145 -22.43 -9.77 3.26
C ALA A 145 -22.57 -10.08 4.76
N LYS A 146 -22.14 -11.30 5.19
CA LYS A 146 -22.18 -11.76 6.59
C LYS A 146 -20.82 -11.67 7.28
N ALA A 147 -19.78 -11.32 6.56
CA ALA A 147 -18.41 -11.27 7.06
C ALA A 147 -18.26 -10.12 8.07
N LYS A 148 -17.65 -10.41 9.21
CA LYS A 148 -17.30 -9.38 10.20
C LYS A 148 -15.85 -8.98 9.95
N PRO A 149 -15.55 -7.71 9.70
CA PRO A 149 -14.17 -7.25 9.46
C PRO A 149 -13.17 -7.76 10.48
N GLY A 150 -13.56 -7.82 11.77
CA GLY A 150 -12.70 -8.29 12.86
C GLY A 150 -12.24 -9.74 12.76
N ASP A 151 -12.91 -10.57 11.95
CA ASP A 151 -12.54 -11.97 11.76
C ASP A 151 -11.35 -12.13 10.78
N PHE A 152 -10.95 -11.04 10.09
CA PHE A 152 -9.96 -11.06 9.02
C PHE A 152 -8.63 -10.37 9.37
N TYR A 153 -8.49 -9.83 10.58
CA TYR A 153 -7.23 -9.25 11.01
C TYR A 153 -6.96 -9.49 12.50
N ASP A 154 -5.69 -9.49 12.86
CA ASP A 154 -5.22 -9.65 14.24
C ASP A 154 -4.30 -8.47 14.60
N ASN A 155 -4.81 -7.53 15.38
CA ASN A 155 -4.06 -6.40 15.92
C ASN A 155 -3.30 -6.72 17.22
N SER A 156 -3.39 -7.94 17.75
CA SER A 156 -2.76 -8.30 19.03
C SER A 156 -1.26 -8.08 19.05
N PHE A 157 -0.59 -8.33 17.93
CA PHE A 157 0.85 -8.10 17.78
C PHE A 157 1.19 -6.61 17.81
N VAL A 158 0.41 -5.79 17.10
CA VAL A 158 0.62 -4.33 17.07
C VAL A 158 0.34 -3.73 18.43
N ALA A 159 -0.73 -4.16 19.11
CA ALA A 159 -1.05 -3.74 20.47
C ALA A 159 0.07 -4.10 21.47
N ALA A 160 0.63 -5.31 21.37
CA ALA A 160 1.77 -5.71 22.21
C ALA A 160 3.01 -4.83 21.96
N LEU A 161 3.30 -4.47 20.72
CA LEU A 161 4.40 -3.56 20.36
C LEU A 161 4.15 -2.14 20.91
N GLU A 162 2.91 -1.66 20.84
CA GLU A 162 2.52 -0.36 21.40
C GLU A 162 2.70 -0.33 22.92
N GLN A 163 2.20 -1.36 23.63
CA GLN A 163 2.35 -1.49 25.09
C GLN A 163 3.82 -1.56 25.50
N ALA A 164 4.66 -2.23 24.71
CA ALA A 164 6.11 -2.28 24.92
C ALA A 164 6.82 -0.94 24.61
N GLY A 165 6.10 0.07 24.14
CA GLY A 165 6.68 1.38 23.77
C GLY A 165 7.51 1.37 22.48
N PHE A 166 7.45 0.29 21.70
CA PHE A 166 8.28 0.12 20.50
C PHE A 166 8.12 1.28 19.51
N PHE A 167 6.90 1.68 19.20
CA PHE A 167 6.66 2.75 18.21
C PHE A 167 7.20 4.11 18.65
N ARG A 168 7.32 4.37 19.96
CA ARG A 168 7.94 5.60 20.48
C ARG A 168 9.44 5.67 20.19
N THR A 169 10.10 4.54 20.04
CA THR A 169 11.53 4.48 19.73
C THR A 169 11.85 4.69 18.24
N LEU A 170 10.85 4.59 17.36
CA LEU A 170 11.06 4.66 15.90
C LEU A 170 11.44 6.06 15.39
N GLY A 171 11.18 7.11 16.14
CA GLY A 171 11.53 8.50 15.79
C GLY A 171 12.78 9.02 16.53
N ALA A 172 13.39 8.24 17.42
CA ALA A 172 14.59 8.65 18.12
C ALA A 172 15.83 8.56 17.21
N PRO A 173 16.70 9.56 17.18
CA PRO A 173 17.99 9.45 16.49
C PRO A 173 18.79 8.30 17.13
N ARG A 174 19.36 7.44 16.29
CA ARG A 174 20.33 6.42 16.70
C ARG A 174 21.71 6.99 16.70
#